data_b4869af3efb442953a7adc1273d1782b
#
_entry.id   b4869af3efb442953a7adc1273d1782b
#
_cell.length_a   1.000
_cell.length_b   1.000
_cell.length_c   1.000
_cell.angle_alpha   90.00
_cell.angle_beta   90.00
_cell.angle_gamma   90.00
#
_symmetry.space_group_name_H-M   'P 1'
#
loop_
_entity.id
_entity.type
_entity.pdbx_description
1 polymer ?
#
loop_
_entity_poly.entity_id
_entity_poly.type
_entity_poly.pdbx_seq_one_letter_code
_entity_poly.pdbx_strand_id
1 'polypeptide(L)'
;MASVYTNDLRLEEIGSGEQSGTWGDTTNTNLELIAEGLSFGTEAITTNADTHASTVADGATDPARSMYIKYTGALDSDCTITIGPNTISRVHFIENATTDSGSSGPYNIIISQGSGANVTIPNGTVKVVYLDGAGSGAAVVEALASLNVGGLSTQTAGTSNLRLGINAGDAISSGGNYNVVIGDEAGTALTTGDNNVAIGLSFIN
;
A
#
# COMPACT_ATOMS: atom_id res chain seq x y z
N MET A 1 -7.38 -10.85 -36.49
CA MET A 1 -6.35 -9.97 -35.84
C MET A 1 -5.97 -10.68 -34.55
N ALA A 2 -4.68 -10.91 -34.31
CA ALA A 2 -4.24 -11.66 -33.14
C ALA A 2 -4.67 -10.99 -31.82
N SER A 3 -4.98 -11.80 -30.82
CA SER A 3 -5.24 -11.30 -29.45
C SER A 3 -4.03 -10.52 -28.92
N VAL A 4 -4.28 -9.51 -28.09
CA VAL A 4 -3.25 -8.66 -27.47
C VAL A 4 -3.50 -8.51 -25.97
N TYR A 5 -2.48 -8.00 -25.24
CA TYR A 5 -2.50 -7.82 -23.78
C TYR A 5 -2.00 -6.42 -23.44
N THR A 6 -2.66 -5.38 -23.94
CA THR A 6 -2.17 -3.99 -23.85
C THR A 6 -2.69 -3.25 -22.61
N ASN A 7 -3.75 -3.77 -21.97
CA ASN A 7 -4.33 -3.15 -20.78
C ASN A 7 -3.47 -3.36 -19.52
N ASP A 8 -3.66 -2.51 -18.51
CA ASP A 8 -2.88 -2.51 -17.28
C ASP A 8 -3.04 -3.78 -16.42
N LEU A 9 -4.09 -4.55 -16.63
CA LEU A 9 -4.30 -5.86 -16.00
C LEU A 9 -3.75 -7.01 -16.82
N ARG A 10 -3.23 -6.77 -18.01
CA ARG A 10 -2.71 -7.79 -18.95
C ARG A 10 -3.74 -8.88 -19.27
N LEU A 11 -5.02 -8.48 -19.36
CA LEU A 11 -6.11 -9.34 -19.79
C LEU A 11 -6.04 -9.54 -21.29
N GLU A 12 -6.50 -10.70 -21.76
CA GLU A 12 -6.55 -10.96 -23.18
C GLU A 12 -7.65 -10.14 -23.88
N GLU A 13 -7.27 -9.30 -24.81
CA GLU A 13 -8.17 -8.59 -25.72
C GLU A 13 -8.32 -9.43 -27.00
N ILE A 14 -9.44 -10.16 -27.09
CA ILE A 14 -9.70 -11.11 -28.18
C ILE A 14 -9.80 -10.39 -29.51
N GLY A 15 -8.97 -10.80 -30.48
CA GLY A 15 -9.01 -10.29 -31.84
C GLY A 15 -10.32 -10.64 -32.54
N SER A 16 -10.82 -9.73 -33.41
CA SER A 16 -12.06 -9.97 -34.17
C SER A 16 -11.95 -11.20 -35.05
N GLY A 17 -12.88 -12.14 -34.91
CA GLY A 17 -12.93 -13.41 -35.62
C GLY A 17 -12.07 -14.53 -35.02
N GLU A 18 -11.39 -14.27 -33.92
CA GLU A 18 -10.61 -15.30 -33.21
C GLU A 18 -11.46 -16.03 -32.14
N GLN A 19 -10.93 -17.15 -31.63
CA GLN A 19 -11.48 -17.94 -30.54
C GLN A 19 -12.92 -18.44 -30.76
N SER A 20 -13.26 -18.80 -32.01
CA SER A 20 -14.55 -19.44 -32.30
C SER A 20 -14.69 -20.73 -31.49
N GLY A 21 -15.68 -20.75 -30.58
CA GLY A 21 -15.95 -21.86 -29.68
C GLY A 21 -15.18 -21.84 -28.34
N THR A 22 -14.22 -20.97 -28.15
CA THR A 22 -13.41 -20.85 -26.91
C THR A 22 -13.44 -19.47 -26.25
N TRP A 23 -14.11 -18.48 -26.86
CA TRP A 23 -14.21 -17.12 -26.31
C TRP A 23 -14.77 -17.08 -24.88
N GLY A 24 -15.63 -18.05 -24.53
CA GLY A 24 -16.19 -18.15 -23.18
C GLY A 24 -15.13 -18.49 -22.13
N ASP A 25 -14.17 -19.35 -22.47
CA ASP A 25 -13.06 -19.71 -21.57
C ASP A 25 -12.15 -18.49 -21.34
N THR A 26 -11.79 -17.76 -22.39
CA THR A 26 -11.01 -16.52 -22.27
C THR A 26 -11.74 -15.46 -21.46
N THR A 27 -13.06 -15.31 -21.66
CA THR A 27 -13.86 -14.36 -20.86
C THR A 27 -13.86 -14.74 -19.39
N ASN A 28 -14.02 -16.04 -19.04
CA ASN A 28 -13.97 -16.50 -17.67
C ASN A 28 -12.59 -16.30 -17.05
N THR A 29 -11.52 -16.63 -17.79
CA THR A 29 -10.14 -16.34 -17.34
C THR A 29 -9.94 -14.85 -17.07
N ASN A 30 -10.38 -13.97 -17.96
CA ASN A 30 -10.29 -12.52 -17.72
C ASN A 30 -11.05 -12.06 -16.47
N LEU A 31 -12.23 -12.63 -16.19
CA LEU A 31 -12.99 -12.33 -14.96
C LEU A 31 -12.23 -12.77 -13.71
N GLU A 32 -11.58 -13.94 -13.74
CA GLU A 32 -10.72 -14.43 -12.66
C GLU A 32 -9.51 -13.50 -12.45
N LEU A 33 -8.86 -13.05 -13.52
CA LEU A 33 -7.74 -12.12 -13.45
C LEU A 33 -8.15 -10.72 -12.96
N ILE A 34 -9.37 -10.28 -13.26
CA ILE A 34 -9.93 -9.05 -12.66
C ILE A 34 -10.11 -9.22 -11.15
N ALA A 35 -10.65 -10.37 -10.72
CA ALA A 35 -10.79 -10.67 -9.29
C ALA A 35 -9.42 -10.74 -8.59
N GLU A 36 -8.41 -11.37 -9.23
CA GLU A 36 -7.03 -11.37 -8.77
C GLU A 36 -6.47 -9.96 -8.64
N GLY A 37 -6.71 -9.08 -9.63
CA GLY A 37 -6.27 -7.69 -9.63
C GLY A 37 -6.83 -6.84 -8.49
N LEU A 38 -7.90 -7.27 -7.85
CA LEU A 38 -8.52 -6.62 -6.69
C LEU A 38 -8.21 -7.33 -5.36
N SER A 39 -7.41 -8.39 -5.40
CA SER A 39 -7.15 -9.28 -4.27
C SER A 39 -5.77 -9.06 -3.63
N PHE A 40 -5.39 -10.03 -2.82
CA PHE A 40 -4.11 -10.15 -2.12
C PHE A 40 -3.26 -11.23 -2.80
N GLY A 41 -2.00 -10.90 -3.09
CA GLY A 41 -0.99 -11.83 -3.60
C GLY A 41 0.21 -11.93 -2.68
N THR A 42 0.87 -13.09 -2.67
CA THR A 42 2.15 -13.29 -1.99
C THR A 42 3.17 -13.74 -3.02
N GLU A 43 4.29 -13.03 -3.08
CA GLU A 43 5.42 -13.39 -3.93
C GLU A 43 6.66 -13.65 -3.09
N ALA A 44 7.31 -14.78 -3.33
CA ALA A 44 8.49 -15.16 -2.59
C ALA A 44 9.76 -14.81 -3.38
N ILE A 45 10.65 -14.06 -2.75
CA ILE A 45 12.03 -13.88 -3.24
C ILE A 45 12.78 -15.15 -2.83
N THR A 46 12.89 -16.10 -3.75
CA THR A 46 13.40 -17.46 -3.48
C THR A 46 14.92 -17.56 -3.49
N THR A 47 15.58 -16.55 -4.03
CA THR A 47 17.05 -16.45 -4.04
C THR A 47 17.44 -15.24 -3.20
N ASN A 48 18.54 -15.35 -2.48
CA ASN A 48 19.13 -14.27 -1.72
C ASN A 48 19.82 -13.24 -2.66
N ALA A 49 19.08 -12.76 -3.66
CA ALA A 49 19.60 -11.89 -4.71
C ALA A 49 19.28 -10.42 -4.42
N ASP A 50 20.18 -9.53 -4.75
CA ASP A 50 20.00 -8.06 -4.63
C ASP A 50 18.94 -7.52 -5.60
N THR A 51 18.47 -8.35 -6.54
CA THR A 51 17.46 -7.98 -7.54
C THR A 51 16.45 -9.12 -7.72
N HIS A 52 15.17 -8.73 -7.89
CA HIS A 52 14.06 -9.64 -8.17
C HIS A 52 13.18 -9.06 -9.28
N ALA A 53 12.73 -9.90 -10.21
CA ALA A 53 11.76 -9.51 -11.24
C ALA A 53 10.38 -10.02 -10.86
N SER A 54 9.42 -9.11 -10.73
CA SER A 54 8.02 -9.37 -10.48
C SER A 54 7.23 -8.94 -11.72
N THR A 55 6.52 -9.85 -12.37
CA THR A 55 5.93 -9.57 -13.69
C THR A 55 4.45 -9.90 -13.71
N VAL A 56 3.63 -8.94 -14.13
CA VAL A 56 2.22 -9.17 -14.43
C VAL A 56 2.12 -9.96 -15.74
N ALA A 57 1.76 -11.22 -15.64
CA ALA A 57 1.74 -12.16 -16.75
C ALA A 57 0.60 -11.87 -17.75
N ASP A 58 0.83 -12.12 -19.03
CA ASP A 58 -0.17 -11.97 -20.09
C ASP A 58 -1.22 -13.10 -19.98
N GLY A 59 -2.46 -12.75 -19.65
CA GLY A 59 -3.58 -13.68 -19.62
C GLY A 59 -3.44 -14.86 -18.65
N ALA A 60 -2.50 -14.80 -17.72
CA ALA A 60 -2.25 -15.86 -16.73
C ALA A 60 -2.15 -15.30 -15.32
N THR A 61 -2.50 -16.12 -14.31
CA THR A 61 -2.42 -15.73 -12.89
C THR A 61 -0.99 -15.44 -12.45
N ASP A 62 -0.82 -14.39 -11.63
CA ASP A 62 0.44 -14.05 -10.97
C ASP A 62 0.20 -13.16 -9.73
N PRO A 63 1.11 -13.18 -8.71
CA PRO A 63 0.96 -12.34 -7.52
C PRO A 63 1.11 -10.85 -7.80
N ALA A 64 1.88 -10.45 -8.81
CA ALA A 64 2.16 -9.04 -9.13
C ALA A 64 0.93 -8.31 -9.68
N ARG A 65 -0.10 -9.05 -10.13
CA ARG A 65 -1.37 -8.47 -10.55
C ARG A 65 -2.18 -7.96 -9.37
N SER A 66 -2.02 -8.52 -8.18
CA SER A 66 -2.85 -8.22 -7.02
C SER A 66 -2.75 -6.76 -6.57
N MET A 67 -3.85 -6.22 -6.03
CA MET A 67 -3.85 -4.87 -5.46
C MET A 67 -2.95 -4.78 -4.22
N TYR A 68 -2.97 -5.82 -3.38
CA TYR A 68 -2.06 -5.93 -2.24
C TYR A 68 -1.03 -7.03 -2.54
N ILE A 69 0.25 -6.67 -2.53
CA ILE A 69 1.34 -7.60 -2.77
C ILE A 69 2.19 -7.72 -1.51
N LYS A 70 2.36 -8.94 -1.03
CA LYS A 70 3.24 -9.27 0.07
C LYS A 70 4.50 -9.96 -0.44
N TYR A 71 5.65 -9.29 -0.34
CA TYR A 71 6.94 -9.91 -0.63
C TYR A 71 7.50 -10.61 0.59
N THR A 72 7.91 -11.87 0.39
CA THR A 72 8.49 -12.74 1.43
C THR A 72 9.84 -13.30 0.97
N GLY A 73 10.57 -13.92 1.86
CA GLY A 73 11.87 -14.54 1.56
C GLY A 73 12.95 -14.05 2.52
N ALA A 74 14.10 -14.69 2.50
CA ALA A 74 15.24 -14.34 3.35
C ALA A 74 16.28 -13.56 2.55
N LEU A 75 16.60 -12.34 2.99
CA LEU A 75 17.54 -11.43 2.33
C LEU A 75 18.84 -11.28 3.14
N ASP A 76 19.96 -11.00 2.47
CA ASP A 76 21.25 -10.64 3.08
C ASP A 76 21.68 -9.20 2.75
N SER A 77 20.88 -8.51 1.92
CA SER A 77 21.06 -7.11 1.51
C SER A 77 19.71 -6.51 1.11
N ASP A 78 19.63 -5.21 0.86
CA ASP A 78 18.48 -4.57 0.25
C ASP A 78 18.24 -5.15 -1.15
N CYS A 79 16.98 -5.50 -1.47
CA CYS A 79 16.61 -6.11 -2.74
C CYS A 79 15.81 -5.15 -3.61
N THR A 80 16.27 -4.91 -4.83
CA THR A 80 15.50 -4.14 -5.83
C THR A 80 14.53 -5.06 -6.57
N ILE A 81 13.23 -4.78 -6.43
CA ILE A 81 12.14 -5.51 -7.09
C ILE A 81 11.66 -4.68 -8.27
N THR A 82 11.87 -5.20 -9.50
CA THR A 82 11.39 -4.54 -10.72
C THR A 82 10.05 -5.13 -11.12
N ILE A 83 8.98 -4.30 -11.08
CA ILE A 83 7.64 -4.71 -11.50
C ILE A 83 7.47 -4.44 -12.99
N GLY A 84 7.21 -5.51 -13.75
CA GLY A 84 7.01 -5.46 -15.20
C GLY A 84 5.59 -5.87 -15.63
N PRO A 85 5.22 -5.55 -16.88
CA PRO A 85 5.95 -4.70 -17.83
C PRO A 85 5.95 -3.23 -17.40
N ASN A 86 6.97 -2.48 -17.84
CA ASN A 86 7.14 -1.07 -17.49
C ASN A 86 6.12 -0.10 -18.16
N THR A 87 5.12 -0.64 -18.83
CA THR A 87 4.04 0.09 -19.50
C THR A 87 2.71 0.02 -18.75
N ILE A 88 2.63 -0.74 -17.65
CA ILE A 88 1.40 -0.79 -16.83
C ILE A 88 1.38 0.35 -15.83
N SER A 89 0.21 0.96 -15.67
CA SER A 89 -0.05 2.04 -14.70
C SER A 89 -1.01 1.54 -13.63
N ARG A 90 -0.54 1.42 -12.37
CA ARG A 90 -1.31 0.79 -11.29
C ARG A 90 -0.96 1.33 -9.91
N VAL A 91 -1.93 1.23 -9.02
CA VAL A 91 -1.73 1.44 -7.58
C VAL A 91 -1.63 0.09 -6.87
N HIS A 92 -0.65 -0.05 -6.00
CA HIS A 92 -0.48 -1.23 -5.14
C HIS A 92 -0.26 -0.83 -3.68
N PHE A 93 -0.77 -1.68 -2.78
CA PHE A 93 -0.30 -1.78 -1.41
C PHE A 93 0.82 -2.82 -1.39
N ILE A 94 2.02 -2.44 -1.02
CA ILE A 94 3.16 -3.37 -1.02
C ILE A 94 3.70 -3.53 0.40
N GLU A 95 3.72 -4.78 0.87
CA GLU A 95 4.26 -5.20 2.17
C GLU A 95 5.64 -5.81 2.01
N ASN A 96 6.61 -5.29 2.76
CA ASN A 96 7.89 -5.95 2.95
C ASN A 96 7.81 -6.88 4.17
N ALA A 97 7.53 -8.16 3.91
CA ALA A 97 7.50 -9.23 4.91
C ALA A 97 8.69 -10.18 4.77
N THR A 98 9.80 -9.68 4.24
CA THR A 98 11.05 -10.44 4.15
C THR A 98 11.68 -10.65 5.53
N THR A 99 12.54 -11.65 5.62
CA THR A 99 13.31 -11.95 6.82
C THR A 99 14.80 -11.76 6.56
N ASP A 100 15.59 -11.64 7.62
CA ASP A 100 17.05 -11.64 7.54
C ASP A 100 17.57 -13.08 7.38
N SER A 101 18.40 -13.32 6.38
CA SER A 101 19.12 -14.60 6.20
C SER A 101 20.47 -14.65 6.92
N GLY A 102 20.91 -13.53 7.46
CA GLY A 102 22.18 -13.35 8.14
C GLY A 102 22.02 -12.73 9.54
N SER A 103 22.86 -11.79 9.87
CA SER A 103 22.88 -11.11 11.17
C SER A 103 23.01 -9.58 11.07
N SER A 104 22.85 -9.03 9.87
CA SER A 104 23.03 -7.59 9.60
C SER A 104 21.76 -6.86 9.18
N GLY A 105 20.65 -7.60 9.04
CA GLY A 105 19.32 -7.05 8.72
C GLY A 105 18.64 -6.32 9.88
N PRO A 106 17.37 -5.92 9.74
CA PRO A 106 16.51 -6.22 8.62
C PRO A 106 16.79 -5.39 7.37
N TYR A 107 16.39 -5.89 6.19
CA TYR A 107 16.65 -5.27 4.89
C TYR A 107 15.42 -4.67 4.25
N ASN A 108 15.62 -3.66 3.42
CA ASN A 108 14.55 -3.02 2.67
C ASN A 108 14.28 -3.75 1.35
N ILE A 109 13.08 -3.57 0.81
CA ILE A 109 12.83 -3.79 -0.60
C ILE A 109 12.70 -2.43 -1.30
N ILE A 110 13.20 -2.34 -2.53
CA ILE A 110 13.20 -1.13 -3.35
C ILE A 110 12.37 -1.42 -4.58
N ILE A 111 11.20 -0.81 -4.69
CA ILE A 111 10.29 -1.03 -5.81
C ILE A 111 10.69 -0.13 -6.96
N SER A 112 10.89 -0.74 -8.12
CA SER A 112 11.30 -0.13 -9.39
C SER A 112 10.37 -0.56 -10.52
N GLN A 113 10.27 0.23 -11.59
CA GLN A 113 9.54 -0.15 -12.79
C GLN A 113 10.35 0.11 -14.07
N GLY A 114 11.21 1.11 -14.07
CA GLY A 114 12.06 1.53 -15.19
C GLY A 114 13.29 2.27 -14.70
N SER A 115 13.74 3.25 -15.46
CA SER A 115 14.88 4.10 -15.06
C SER A 115 14.49 5.33 -14.23
N GLY A 116 13.21 5.51 -13.94
CA GLY A 116 12.69 6.60 -13.11
C GLY A 116 12.92 6.40 -11.61
N ALA A 117 12.22 7.18 -10.80
CA ALA A 117 12.33 7.11 -9.34
C ALA A 117 11.84 5.76 -8.79
N ASN A 118 12.42 5.34 -7.68
CA ASN A 118 12.08 4.13 -6.96
C ASN A 118 11.51 4.48 -5.57
N VAL A 119 10.77 3.55 -4.96
CA VAL A 119 10.27 3.66 -3.58
C VAL A 119 10.87 2.58 -2.71
N THR A 120 11.53 2.97 -1.63
CA THR A 120 12.04 2.05 -0.60
C THR A 120 10.96 1.74 0.42
N ILE A 121 10.73 0.45 0.69
CA ILE A 121 9.79 -0.05 1.69
C ILE A 121 10.59 -0.74 2.80
N PRO A 122 10.66 -0.15 4.01
CA PRO A 122 11.35 -0.76 5.14
C PRO A 122 10.74 -2.10 5.54
N ASN A 123 11.57 -2.98 6.06
CA ASN A 123 11.11 -4.28 6.57
C ASN A 123 9.97 -4.13 7.60
N GLY A 124 8.97 -5.00 7.51
CA GLY A 124 7.81 -5.01 8.39
C GLY A 124 6.80 -3.87 8.14
N THR A 125 6.95 -3.11 7.05
CA THR A 125 6.04 -2.00 6.73
C THR A 125 5.29 -2.21 5.42
N VAL A 126 4.21 -1.45 5.25
CA VAL A 126 3.41 -1.39 4.03
C VAL A 126 3.44 0.03 3.48
N LYS A 127 3.62 0.18 2.17
CA LYS A 127 3.44 1.46 1.48
C LYS A 127 2.44 1.34 0.35
N VAL A 128 1.73 2.44 0.08
CA VAL A 128 0.92 2.58 -1.13
C VAL A 128 1.77 3.23 -2.19
N VAL A 129 1.95 2.56 -3.32
CA VAL A 129 2.76 3.04 -4.43
C VAL A 129 1.93 3.14 -5.72
N TYR A 130 2.33 4.04 -6.59
CA TYR A 130 1.80 4.20 -7.94
C TYR A 130 2.91 3.92 -8.95
N LEU A 131 2.64 3.01 -9.87
CA LEU A 131 3.45 2.72 -11.06
C LEU A 131 2.95 3.59 -12.20
N ASP A 132 3.79 4.42 -12.82
CA ASP A 132 3.34 5.38 -13.84
C ASP A 132 3.25 4.82 -15.27
N GLY A 133 3.87 3.66 -15.51
CA GLY A 133 3.80 2.98 -16.80
C GLY A 133 4.47 3.73 -17.96
N ALA A 134 5.41 4.64 -17.69
CA ALA A 134 6.02 5.51 -18.70
C ALA A 134 7.07 4.82 -19.58
N GLY A 135 7.07 3.50 -19.68
CA GLY A 135 8.00 2.72 -20.49
C GLY A 135 9.41 2.69 -19.87
N SER A 136 10.45 2.92 -20.68
CA SER A 136 11.83 2.87 -20.19
C SER A 136 12.12 3.88 -19.08
N GLY A 137 11.41 5.00 -19.04
CA GLY A 137 11.50 6.03 -18.01
C GLY A 137 10.57 5.84 -16.84
N ALA A 138 9.83 4.72 -16.77
CA ALA A 138 8.81 4.49 -15.77
C ALA A 138 9.36 4.66 -14.34
N ALA A 139 8.54 5.31 -13.51
CA ALA A 139 8.84 5.61 -12.11
C ALA A 139 7.82 4.96 -11.18
N VAL A 140 8.25 4.74 -9.95
CA VAL A 140 7.40 4.36 -8.82
C VAL A 140 7.31 5.54 -7.87
N VAL A 141 6.10 5.90 -7.48
CA VAL A 141 5.81 7.05 -6.62
C VAL A 141 5.07 6.57 -5.37
N GLU A 142 5.48 7.04 -4.20
CA GLU A 142 4.74 6.79 -2.96
C GLU A 142 3.47 7.66 -2.94
N ALA A 143 2.30 7.02 -3.06
CA ALA A 143 1.04 7.72 -3.26
C ALA A 143 0.56 8.50 -2.02
N LEU A 144 1.01 8.12 -0.82
CA LEU A 144 0.61 8.75 0.45
C LEU A 144 1.76 9.48 1.16
N ALA A 145 2.88 9.75 0.46
CA ALA A 145 4.04 10.45 1.03
C ALA A 145 3.70 11.86 1.57
N SER A 146 2.68 12.48 0.98
CA SER A 146 2.16 13.79 1.41
C SER A 146 0.65 13.69 1.63
N LEU A 147 0.25 13.02 2.72
CA LEU A 147 -1.16 12.96 3.09
C LEU A 147 -1.62 14.33 3.58
N ASN A 148 -2.28 15.08 2.71
CA ASN A 148 -2.94 16.32 3.07
C ASN A 148 -4.36 16.02 3.57
N VAL A 149 -4.53 15.99 4.90
CA VAL A 149 -5.85 15.95 5.52
C VAL A 149 -6.32 17.39 5.74
N GLY A 150 -7.43 17.79 5.14
CA GLY A 150 -8.02 19.13 5.27
C GLY A 150 -8.39 19.52 6.72
N GLY A 151 -8.21 18.59 7.65
CA GLY A 151 -8.35 18.75 9.10
C GLY A 151 -8.36 17.39 9.75
N LEU A 152 -7.70 17.25 10.91
CA LEU A 152 -7.81 16.08 11.76
C LEU A 152 -8.85 16.37 12.83
N SER A 153 -10.02 15.74 12.73
CA SER A 153 -11.09 15.83 13.74
C SER A 153 -11.22 14.48 14.45
N THR A 154 -11.25 14.52 15.76
CA THR A 154 -11.53 13.33 16.59
C THR A 154 -12.91 13.43 17.18
N GLN A 155 -13.67 12.32 17.21
CA GLN A 155 -15.02 12.32 17.76
C GLN A 155 -14.97 12.45 19.29
N THR A 156 -15.60 13.51 19.80
CA THR A 156 -15.94 13.71 21.21
C THR A 156 -17.38 14.21 21.29
N ALA A 157 -17.98 14.22 22.49
CA ALA A 157 -19.30 14.82 22.68
C ALA A 157 -19.27 16.35 22.59
N GLY A 158 -18.08 16.98 22.67
CA GLY A 158 -17.86 18.42 22.41
C GLY A 158 -17.46 18.72 20.98
N THR A 159 -17.19 19.98 20.68
CA THR A 159 -16.91 20.49 19.32
C THR A 159 -15.42 20.82 19.15
N SER A 160 -14.86 20.44 17.97
CA SER A 160 -13.50 20.83 17.57
C SER A 160 -12.38 20.43 18.53
N ASN A 161 -12.46 19.25 19.12
CA ASN A 161 -11.41 18.70 19.95
C ASN A 161 -10.43 17.84 19.14
N LEU A 162 -9.13 17.90 19.45
CA LEU A 162 -8.10 16.98 18.95
C LEU A 162 -7.66 16.05 20.06
N ARG A 163 -7.76 14.74 19.84
CA ARG A 163 -7.34 13.68 20.75
C ARG A 163 -6.34 12.76 20.07
N LEU A 164 -5.17 12.56 20.65
CA LEU A 164 -4.16 11.61 20.17
C LEU A 164 -3.57 10.84 21.37
N GLY A 165 -3.87 9.58 21.46
CA GLY A 165 -3.45 8.68 22.54
C GLY A 165 -4.60 7.83 23.06
N ILE A 166 -4.27 6.73 23.75
CA ILE A 166 -5.26 5.86 24.39
C ILE A 166 -5.90 6.65 25.53
N ASN A 167 -7.23 6.66 25.59
CA ASN A 167 -8.03 7.39 26.57
C ASN A 167 -7.76 8.91 26.65
N ALA A 168 -7.00 9.50 25.74
CA ALA A 168 -6.79 10.95 25.72
C ALA A 168 -8.14 11.69 25.70
N GLY A 169 -8.44 12.51 26.70
CA GLY A 169 -9.68 13.29 26.81
C GLY A 169 -10.97 12.46 26.68
N ASP A 170 -11.00 11.26 27.19
CA ASP A 170 -12.15 10.34 27.09
C ASP A 170 -13.37 10.81 27.88
N ALA A 171 -13.19 11.61 28.94
CA ALA A 171 -14.24 12.22 29.72
C ALA A 171 -14.83 13.50 29.09
N ILE A 172 -14.32 13.99 27.95
CA ILE A 172 -14.85 15.21 27.31
C ILE A 172 -16.32 14.97 26.94
N SER A 173 -17.20 15.76 27.55
CA SER A 173 -18.64 15.71 27.36
C SER A 173 -19.15 16.88 26.52
N SER A 174 -20.48 16.93 26.28
CA SER A 174 -21.12 18.04 25.59
C SER A 174 -20.82 19.35 26.35
N GLY A 175 -20.27 20.33 25.64
CA GLY A 175 -19.82 21.61 26.21
C GLY A 175 -18.30 21.72 26.40
N GLY A 176 -17.54 20.61 26.33
CA GLY A 176 -16.07 20.66 26.28
C GLY A 176 -15.58 20.86 24.84
N ASN A 177 -15.14 22.06 24.49
CA ASN A 177 -14.86 22.43 23.11
C ASN A 177 -13.43 22.98 22.93
N TYR A 178 -12.92 22.85 21.69
CA TYR A 178 -11.63 23.44 21.29
C TYR A 178 -10.44 22.97 22.13
N ASN A 179 -10.45 21.72 22.57
CA ASN A 179 -9.36 21.16 23.37
C ASN A 179 -8.36 20.38 22.49
N VAL A 180 -7.08 20.46 22.84
CA VAL A 180 -6.00 19.65 22.29
C VAL A 180 -5.45 18.74 23.37
N VAL A 181 -5.61 17.43 23.22
CA VAL A 181 -5.23 16.42 24.22
C VAL A 181 -4.34 15.37 23.53
N ILE A 182 -3.07 15.33 23.89
CA ILE A 182 -2.07 14.47 23.25
C ILE A 182 -1.30 13.68 24.32
N GLY A 183 -1.32 12.37 24.18
CA GLY A 183 -0.64 11.42 25.07
C GLY A 183 -1.62 10.45 25.72
N ASP A 184 -1.07 9.33 26.18
CA ASP A 184 -1.86 8.29 26.83
C ASP A 184 -2.46 8.80 28.13
N GLU A 185 -3.76 8.62 28.32
CA GLU A 185 -4.54 9.14 29.46
C GLU A 185 -4.43 10.66 29.71
N ALA A 186 -3.91 11.43 28.76
CA ALA A 186 -3.86 12.87 28.91
C ALA A 186 -5.28 13.47 28.99
N GLY A 187 -5.51 14.39 29.93
CA GLY A 187 -6.77 15.10 30.07
C GLY A 187 -7.99 14.25 30.39
N THR A 188 -7.85 13.11 31.06
CA THR A 188 -8.95 12.21 31.44
C THR A 188 -9.96 12.83 32.39
N ALA A 189 -9.58 13.87 33.12
CA ALA A 189 -10.48 14.63 34.02
C ALA A 189 -11.17 15.83 33.30
N LEU A 190 -10.85 16.08 32.03
CA LEU A 190 -11.42 17.19 31.27
C LEU A 190 -12.83 16.83 30.79
N THR A 191 -13.85 17.50 31.34
CA THR A 191 -15.26 17.22 31.04
C THR A 191 -15.89 18.29 30.15
N THR A 192 -16.18 19.47 30.68
CA THR A 192 -16.86 20.59 30.00
C THR A 192 -15.97 21.80 29.77
N GLY A 193 -14.70 21.71 30.13
CA GLY A 193 -13.74 22.80 29.96
C GLY A 193 -13.41 23.02 28.50
N ASP A 194 -13.28 24.30 28.10
CA ASP A 194 -12.95 24.74 26.76
C ASP A 194 -11.51 25.26 26.66
N ASN A 195 -10.95 25.19 25.44
CA ASN A 195 -9.68 25.82 25.08
C ASN A 195 -8.47 25.30 25.91
N ASN A 196 -8.48 24.04 26.31
CA ASN A 196 -7.38 23.45 27.04
C ASN A 196 -6.37 22.79 26.09
N VAL A 197 -5.10 22.81 26.49
CA VAL A 197 -4.03 22.02 25.87
C VAL A 197 -3.42 21.13 26.94
N ALA A 198 -3.56 19.82 26.78
CA ALA A 198 -2.97 18.81 27.64
C ALA A 198 -2.07 17.91 26.82
N ILE A 199 -0.77 17.92 27.09
CA ILE A 199 0.22 17.10 26.38
C ILE A 199 1.05 16.33 27.41
N GLY A 200 1.06 15.02 27.31
CA GLY A 200 1.82 14.15 28.20
C GLY A 200 1.05 12.93 28.68
N LEU A 201 1.66 12.12 29.53
CA LEU A 201 1.03 10.97 30.14
C LEU A 201 0.32 11.39 31.42
N SER A 202 -0.97 11.08 31.57
CA SER A 202 -1.74 11.26 32.82
C SER A 202 -1.63 12.64 33.48
N PHE A 203 -1.71 13.73 32.74
CA PHE A 203 -1.68 15.08 33.26
C PHE A 203 -3.04 15.79 33.16
N ILE A 204 -3.41 16.35 34.25
CA ILE A 204 -4.51 17.23 34.67
C ILE A 204 -5.56 16.46 35.48
N ASN A 205 -5.36 16.46 36.77
CA ASN A 205 -6.43 16.35 37.73
C ASN A 205 -7.16 17.70 37.88
#